data_8c944da010516deebb27cf2532ffdc2a
#
_entry.id   8c944da010516deebb27cf2532ffdc2a
#
_cell.length_a   1.000
_cell.length_b   1.000
_cell.length_c   1.000
_cell.angle_alpha   90.00
_cell.angle_beta   90.00
_cell.angle_gamma   90.00
#
_symmetry.space_group_name_H-M   'P 1'
#
loop_
_entity.id
_entity.type
_entity.pdbx_description
1 polymer ?
#
loop_
_entity_poly.entity_id
_entity_poly.type
_entity_poly.pdbx_seq_one_letter_code
_entity_poly.pdbx_strand_id
1 'polypeptide(L)'
;MSLTISCTFATSNQSHEHARIAEELGYTRAWFYDSPSLYSDVWVQLCRAADRTERIILGPGCLIPSLRHPATSASAIATLASIAGRERVCVAFGTGFTGRLMLGKRPMRWADVSHYVRTVRALLRGEQVEWDGSIIQLMYTEGFGMPLPLEVPVVLGAAGPKGAAAAREVADGVLCAPEALPGFDWTILFNYGTVLDEGEDPDSERVIAAAGPGMTMVFHFLYEHRMLDKLPGADAWAAAYEGIDPATKHLAMHDRHLVAVTERDRPFISGDVLMASGMAMTPQQLRDKLAKMEESGVTEVAYQPAGPDIPRELEAFAKAAHD
;
A
#
# COMPACT_ATOMS: atom_id res chain seq x y z
N MET A 1 9.43 -21.45 3.54
CA MET A 1 9.61 -20.20 4.33
C MET A 1 8.27 -19.91 4.96
N SER A 2 8.21 -19.52 6.23
CA SER A 2 6.94 -19.16 6.86
C SER A 2 6.48 -17.79 6.32
N LEU A 3 5.16 -17.64 6.14
CA LEU A 3 4.51 -16.39 5.76
C LEU A 3 4.90 -15.28 6.73
N THR A 4 5.37 -14.14 6.21
CA THR A 4 5.70 -12.98 7.04
C THR A 4 4.54 -11.97 7.03
N ILE A 5 4.43 -11.17 8.09
CA ILE A 5 3.45 -10.07 8.14
C ILE A 5 4.15 -8.73 8.03
N SER A 6 3.58 -7.84 7.24
CA SER A 6 3.90 -6.42 7.17
C SER A 6 2.64 -5.58 7.31
N CYS A 7 2.76 -4.28 7.49
CA CYS A 7 1.61 -3.39 7.56
C CYS A 7 1.70 -2.29 6.49
N THR A 8 0.55 -1.74 6.12
CA THR A 8 0.45 -0.62 5.20
C THR A 8 -0.34 0.51 5.85
N PHE A 9 0.04 1.76 5.61
CA PHE A 9 -0.62 2.90 6.22
C PHE A 9 -1.16 3.90 5.19
N ALA A 10 -2.42 4.26 5.33
CA ALA A 10 -2.91 5.54 4.87
C ALA A 10 -2.11 6.61 5.60
N THR A 11 -1.10 7.18 4.93
CA THR A 11 -0.01 7.95 5.55
C THR A 11 -0.55 9.19 6.29
N SER A 12 -0.39 9.22 7.59
CA SER A 12 -0.90 10.24 8.49
C SER A 12 0.20 10.86 9.35
N ASN A 13 -0.14 11.91 10.10
CA ASN A 13 0.78 12.52 11.06
C ASN A 13 1.17 11.58 12.22
N GLN A 14 0.47 10.45 12.39
CA GLN A 14 0.75 9.44 13.42
C GLN A 14 1.39 8.15 12.86
N SER A 15 1.55 8.02 11.54
CA SER A 15 2.06 6.79 10.92
C SER A 15 3.45 6.39 11.41
N HIS A 16 4.29 7.33 11.83
CA HIS A 16 5.58 7.04 12.44
C HIS A 16 5.45 6.32 13.80
N GLU A 17 4.43 6.66 14.59
CA GLU A 17 4.15 5.99 15.86
C GLU A 17 3.50 4.62 15.63
N HIS A 18 2.60 4.52 14.62
CA HIS A 18 2.03 3.24 14.23
C HIS A 18 3.10 2.27 13.71
N ALA A 19 4.13 2.75 13.00
CA ALA A 19 5.27 1.93 12.59
C ALA A 19 6.10 1.42 13.78
N ARG A 20 6.27 2.24 14.83
CA ARG A 20 6.93 1.82 16.08
C ARG A 20 6.14 0.71 16.78
N ILE A 21 4.82 0.88 16.91
CA ILE A 21 3.94 -0.16 17.47
C ILE A 21 3.99 -1.43 16.62
N ALA A 22 3.94 -1.32 15.30
CA ALA A 22 4.06 -2.47 14.42
C ALA A 22 5.39 -3.22 14.60
N GLU A 23 6.50 -2.49 14.78
CA GLU A 23 7.80 -3.10 15.09
C GLU A 23 7.77 -3.91 16.39
N GLU A 24 7.15 -3.38 17.44
CA GLU A 24 7.00 -4.06 18.74
C GLU A 24 6.14 -5.32 18.63
N LEU A 25 5.15 -5.32 17.74
CA LEU A 25 4.26 -6.45 17.46
C LEU A 25 4.83 -7.47 16.47
N GLY A 26 6.07 -7.27 15.99
CA GLY A 26 6.76 -8.24 15.13
C GLY A 26 6.47 -8.12 13.63
N TYR A 27 5.86 -7.03 13.17
CA TYR A 27 5.76 -6.76 11.75
C TYR A 27 7.15 -6.54 11.13
N THR A 28 7.37 -7.14 9.96
CA THR A 28 8.68 -7.10 9.30
C THR A 28 8.89 -5.82 8.49
N ARG A 29 7.81 -5.23 7.95
CA ARG A 29 7.85 -4.02 7.12
C ARG A 29 6.66 -3.12 7.39
N ALA A 30 6.87 -1.81 7.19
CA ALA A 30 5.83 -0.80 7.17
C ALA A 30 5.87 -0.03 5.85
N TRP A 31 4.79 -0.13 5.11
CA TRP A 31 4.58 0.51 3.82
C TRP A 31 3.73 1.76 3.98
N PHE A 32 4.17 2.88 3.42
CA PHE A 32 3.49 4.17 3.52
C PHE A 32 2.93 4.58 2.15
N TYR A 33 1.65 4.91 2.07
CA TYR A 33 1.02 5.27 0.80
C TYR A 33 1.44 6.64 0.31
N ASP A 34 1.70 6.76 -1.01
CA ASP A 34 2.06 7.99 -1.70
C ASP A 34 0.88 8.53 -2.51
N SER A 35 -0.10 9.11 -1.82
CA SER A 35 -1.28 9.76 -2.43
C SER A 35 -1.47 11.15 -1.82
N PRO A 36 -0.70 12.16 -2.29
CA PRO A 36 -0.58 13.46 -1.62
C PRO A 36 -1.88 14.28 -1.56
N SER A 37 -2.87 13.96 -2.39
CA SER A 37 -4.21 14.59 -2.31
C SER A 37 -5.06 14.04 -1.16
N LEU A 38 -4.68 12.90 -0.57
CA LEU A 38 -5.41 12.20 0.48
C LEU A 38 -4.64 12.14 1.80
N TYR A 39 -3.32 12.08 1.74
CA TYR A 39 -2.46 11.72 2.85
C TYR A 39 -1.30 12.69 3.03
N SER A 40 -0.68 12.67 4.21
CA SER A 40 0.56 13.39 4.49
C SER A 40 1.70 12.93 3.58
N ASP A 41 2.71 13.80 3.36
CA ASP A 41 3.86 13.45 2.52
C ASP A 41 4.56 12.19 3.02
N VAL A 42 4.76 11.25 2.11
CA VAL A 42 5.27 9.91 2.41
C VAL A 42 6.70 9.94 2.95
N TRP A 43 7.58 10.76 2.37
CA TRP A 43 8.99 10.79 2.76
C TRP A 43 9.20 11.44 4.12
N VAL A 44 8.43 12.49 4.43
CA VAL A 44 8.45 13.12 5.76
C VAL A 44 8.07 12.11 6.83
N GLN A 45 6.99 11.33 6.61
CA GLN A 45 6.56 10.34 7.59
C GLN A 45 7.50 9.14 7.68
N LEU A 46 8.10 8.70 6.57
CA LEU A 46 9.12 7.64 6.57
C LEU A 46 10.37 8.04 7.36
N CYS A 47 10.88 9.26 7.19
CA CYS A 47 12.01 9.75 7.98
C CYS A 47 11.67 9.82 9.47
N ARG A 48 10.47 10.29 9.83
CA ARG A 48 10.00 10.27 11.22
C ARG A 48 9.88 8.86 11.79
N ALA A 49 9.44 7.89 10.97
CA ALA A 49 9.38 6.48 11.37
C ALA A 49 10.78 5.90 11.57
N ALA A 50 11.73 6.25 10.71
CA ALA A 50 13.13 5.83 10.83
C ALA A 50 13.76 6.27 12.15
N ASP A 51 13.44 7.49 12.62
CA ASP A 51 13.90 8.02 13.92
C ASP A 51 13.26 7.33 15.15
N ARG A 52 12.18 6.56 14.96
CA ARG A 52 11.39 5.94 16.03
C ARG A 52 11.47 4.41 16.06
N THR A 53 12.16 3.83 15.09
CA THR A 53 12.24 2.36 14.90
C THR A 53 13.69 1.92 14.69
N GLU A 54 14.00 0.67 15.03
CA GLU A 54 15.34 0.12 14.96
C GLU A 54 15.48 -1.07 14.01
N ARG A 55 14.41 -1.80 13.73
CA ARG A 55 14.43 -3.09 13.01
C ARG A 55 13.51 -3.14 11.80
N ILE A 56 12.30 -2.58 11.92
CA ILE A 56 11.28 -2.66 10.87
C ILE A 56 11.80 -2.02 9.58
N ILE A 57 11.57 -2.68 8.46
CA ILE A 57 11.93 -2.17 7.14
C ILE A 57 10.87 -1.15 6.72
N LEU A 58 11.31 -0.02 6.19
CA LEU A 58 10.46 1.13 5.86
C LEU A 58 10.47 1.41 4.35
N GLY A 59 9.33 1.76 3.80
CA GLY A 59 9.28 2.20 2.42
C GLY A 59 7.94 2.70 1.93
N PRO A 60 7.93 3.44 0.81
CA PRO A 60 6.68 3.82 0.16
C PRO A 60 6.04 2.60 -0.52
N GLY A 61 4.74 2.46 -0.38
CA GLY A 61 4.02 1.33 -0.96
C GLY A 61 2.63 1.71 -1.50
N CYS A 62 2.53 2.25 -2.75
CA CYS A 62 3.55 2.39 -3.79
C CYS A 62 3.93 3.85 -4.03
N LEU A 63 5.19 4.08 -4.31
CA LEU A 63 5.65 5.36 -4.85
C LEU A 63 5.15 5.54 -6.28
N ILE A 64 4.65 6.73 -6.59
CA ILE A 64 4.08 7.03 -7.90
C ILE A 64 5.10 7.83 -8.73
N PRO A 65 5.66 7.26 -9.81
CA PRO A 65 6.73 7.89 -10.59
C PRO A 65 6.38 9.29 -11.12
N SER A 66 5.13 9.50 -11.55
CA SER A 66 4.72 10.80 -12.14
C SER A 66 4.59 11.95 -11.15
N LEU A 67 4.74 11.70 -9.85
CA LEU A 67 4.67 12.75 -8.82
C LEU A 67 6.02 13.42 -8.56
N ARG A 68 7.13 12.79 -8.97
CA ARG A 68 8.49 13.29 -8.67
C ARG A 68 9.46 12.98 -9.80
N HIS A 69 10.41 13.87 -10.00
CA HIS A 69 11.54 13.60 -10.88
C HIS A 69 12.37 12.41 -10.31
N PRO A 70 12.94 11.49 -11.14
CA PRO A 70 13.67 10.32 -10.66
C PRO A 70 14.86 10.67 -9.76
N ALA A 71 15.57 11.77 -10.01
CA ALA A 71 16.63 12.22 -9.13
C ALA A 71 16.11 12.61 -7.73
N THR A 72 14.92 13.21 -7.64
CA THR A 72 14.28 13.54 -6.35
C THR A 72 13.93 12.27 -5.58
N SER A 73 13.37 11.26 -6.26
CA SER A 73 13.06 9.99 -5.62
C SER A 73 14.32 9.22 -5.20
N ALA A 74 15.34 9.18 -6.05
CA ALA A 74 16.61 8.54 -5.71
C ALA A 74 17.29 9.24 -4.51
N SER A 75 17.27 10.58 -4.47
CA SER A 75 17.77 11.35 -3.33
C SER A 75 16.99 11.07 -2.04
N ALA A 76 15.66 10.99 -2.11
CA ALA A 76 14.82 10.67 -0.95
C ALA A 76 15.07 9.25 -0.42
N ILE A 77 15.22 8.25 -1.31
CA ILE A 77 15.58 6.88 -0.96
C ILE A 77 16.96 6.85 -0.26
N ALA A 78 17.95 7.51 -0.82
CA ALA A 78 19.30 7.59 -0.24
C ALA A 78 19.29 8.31 1.13
N THR A 79 18.46 9.34 1.28
CA THR A 79 18.29 10.05 2.56
C THR A 79 17.66 9.13 3.61
N LEU A 80 16.57 8.43 3.25
CA LEU A 80 15.95 7.46 4.17
C LEU A 80 16.94 6.37 4.58
N ALA A 81 17.73 5.85 3.63
CA ALA A 81 18.76 4.84 3.91
C ALA A 81 19.89 5.37 4.80
N SER A 82 20.21 6.67 4.75
CA SER A 82 21.18 7.26 5.65
C SER A 82 20.69 7.42 7.09
N ILE A 83 19.38 7.54 7.28
CA ILE A 83 18.72 7.65 8.60
C ILE A 83 18.44 6.26 9.18
N ALA A 84 17.79 5.40 8.40
CA ALA A 84 17.33 4.09 8.87
C ALA A 84 18.39 2.98 8.85
N GLY A 85 19.42 3.11 8.00
CA GLY A 85 20.29 2.00 7.58
C GLY A 85 19.79 1.41 6.24
N ARG A 86 20.75 1.08 5.36
CA ARG A 86 20.42 0.60 3.99
C ARG A 86 19.59 -0.67 3.95
N GLU A 87 19.80 -1.55 4.91
CA GLU A 87 19.11 -2.84 5.07
C GLU A 87 17.65 -2.68 5.52
N ARG A 88 17.28 -1.50 5.99
CA ARG A 88 15.93 -1.19 6.48
C ARG A 88 15.10 -0.37 5.49
N VAL A 89 15.52 -0.28 4.25
CA VAL A 89 14.79 0.46 3.22
C VAL A 89 14.40 -0.47 2.07
N CYS A 90 13.15 -0.39 1.64
CA CYS A 90 12.67 -1.00 0.41
C CYS A 90 11.66 -0.06 -0.26
N VAL A 91 11.42 -0.23 -1.56
CA VAL A 91 10.55 0.69 -2.31
C VAL A 91 9.58 -0.10 -3.17
N ALA A 92 8.28 0.13 -2.99
CA ALA A 92 7.29 -0.35 -3.94
C ALA A 92 6.93 0.78 -4.92
N PHE A 93 7.01 0.52 -6.22
CA PHE A 93 6.54 1.42 -7.26
C PHE A 93 5.23 0.92 -7.86
N GLY A 94 4.39 1.84 -8.32
CA GLY A 94 3.13 1.49 -8.96
C GLY A 94 2.70 2.47 -10.03
N THR A 95 1.66 2.11 -10.78
CA THR A 95 1.08 2.96 -11.83
C THR A 95 0.35 4.18 -11.27
N GLY A 96 0.08 4.22 -9.96
CA GLY A 96 -0.57 5.33 -9.28
C GLY A 96 -2.09 5.33 -9.46
N PHE A 97 -2.74 4.18 -9.34
CA PHE A 97 -4.20 4.07 -9.47
C PHE A 97 -4.91 5.18 -8.67
N THR A 98 -5.07 5.06 -7.37
CA THR A 98 -5.75 6.06 -6.52
C THR A 98 -5.09 7.44 -6.59
N GLY A 99 -3.78 7.53 -6.36
CA GLY A 99 -3.09 8.81 -6.25
C GLY A 99 -3.10 9.62 -7.55
N ARG A 100 -3.21 8.97 -8.72
CA ARG A 100 -3.38 9.67 -10.01
C ARG A 100 -4.83 10.00 -10.32
N LEU A 101 -5.77 9.10 -9.99
CA LEU A 101 -7.20 9.38 -10.14
C LEU A 101 -7.59 10.63 -9.35
N MET A 102 -7.07 10.80 -8.14
CA MET A 102 -7.26 12.01 -7.33
C MET A 102 -6.74 13.30 -7.98
N LEU A 103 -5.83 13.19 -8.94
CA LEU A 103 -5.32 14.30 -9.76
C LEU A 103 -6.03 14.41 -11.12
N GLY A 104 -7.13 13.68 -11.32
CA GLY A 104 -7.85 13.62 -12.59
C GLY A 104 -7.05 12.94 -13.72
N LYS A 105 -6.10 12.07 -13.38
CA LYS A 105 -5.22 11.39 -14.35
C LYS A 105 -5.38 9.88 -14.27
N ARG A 106 -5.33 9.21 -15.42
CA ARG A 106 -5.33 7.76 -15.49
C ARG A 106 -4.02 7.17 -14.93
N PRO A 107 -4.02 5.90 -14.47
CA PRO A 107 -2.79 5.19 -14.11
C PRO A 107 -1.75 5.25 -15.23
N MET A 108 -0.47 5.19 -14.86
CA MET A 108 0.66 5.20 -15.81
C MET A 108 0.72 3.91 -16.62
N ARG A 109 1.35 3.98 -17.80
CA ARG A 109 1.70 2.77 -18.56
C ARG A 109 2.86 2.05 -17.88
N TRP A 110 2.86 0.73 -17.93
CA TRP A 110 3.93 -0.08 -17.34
C TRP A 110 5.32 0.23 -17.90
N ALA A 111 5.42 0.53 -19.20
CA ALA A 111 6.69 0.92 -19.82
C ALA A 111 7.29 2.19 -19.17
N ASP A 112 6.43 3.17 -18.84
CA ASP A 112 6.88 4.42 -18.20
C ASP A 112 7.31 4.16 -16.74
N VAL A 113 6.60 3.27 -16.02
CA VAL A 113 6.99 2.84 -14.67
C VAL A 113 8.31 2.10 -14.72
N SER A 114 8.48 1.12 -15.62
CA SER A 114 9.73 0.35 -15.77
C SER A 114 10.92 1.25 -16.13
N HIS A 115 10.72 2.21 -17.02
CA HIS A 115 11.76 3.20 -17.36
C HIS A 115 12.17 4.01 -16.13
N TYR A 116 11.20 4.53 -15.39
CA TYR A 116 11.47 5.29 -14.17
C TYR A 116 12.22 4.48 -13.11
N VAL A 117 11.81 3.23 -12.87
CA VAL A 117 12.47 2.33 -11.90
C VAL A 117 13.92 2.07 -12.29
N ARG A 118 14.18 1.75 -13.58
CA ARG A 118 15.57 1.59 -14.08
C ARG A 118 16.39 2.84 -13.86
N THR A 119 15.84 4.01 -14.15
CA THR A 119 16.51 5.31 -13.95
C THR A 119 16.82 5.55 -12.48
N VAL A 120 15.87 5.33 -11.56
CA VAL A 120 16.10 5.48 -10.10
C VAL A 120 17.20 4.51 -9.63
N ARG A 121 17.16 3.24 -10.04
CA ARG A 121 18.20 2.25 -9.68
C ARG A 121 19.58 2.67 -10.19
N ALA A 122 19.69 3.15 -11.42
CA ALA A 122 20.95 3.61 -12.00
C ALA A 122 21.49 4.86 -11.25
N LEU A 123 20.63 5.82 -10.92
CA LEU A 123 21.01 6.96 -10.10
C LEU A 123 21.51 6.56 -8.71
N LEU A 124 20.87 5.59 -8.06
CA LEU A 124 21.31 5.06 -6.76
C LEU A 124 22.65 4.31 -6.85
N ARG A 125 23.01 3.76 -8.03
CA ARG A 125 24.36 3.22 -8.27
C ARG A 125 25.41 4.32 -8.56
N GLY A 126 24.99 5.60 -8.68
CA GLY A 126 25.86 6.70 -9.03
C GLY A 126 26.15 6.83 -10.54
N GLU A 127 25.35 6.18 -11.38
CA GLU A 127 25.51 6.19 -12.83
C GLU A 127 24.96 7.46 -13.44
N GLN A 128 25.52 7.83 -14.61
CA GLN A 128 24.96 8.85 -15.49
C GLN A 128 23.83 8.22 -16.32
N VAL A 129 22.68 8.88 -16.34
CA VAL A 129 21.50 8.42 -17.08
C VAL A 129 20.89 9.56 -17.89
N GLU A 130 20.32 9.23 -19.05
CA GLU A 130 19.53 10.18 -19.82
C GLU A 130 18.11 10.25 -19.26
N TRP A 131 17.61 11.46 -19.02
CA TRP A 131 16.24 11.74 -18.64
C TRP A 131 15.75 13.05 -19.24
N ASP A 132 14.64 13.01 -19.99
CA ASP A 132 14.05 14.16 -20.67
C ASP A 132 15.06 14.96 -21.51
N GLY A 133 15.94 14.28 -22.25
CA GLY A 133 16.93 14.87 -23.15
C GLY A 133 18.17 15.42 -22.43
N SER A 134 18.36 15.14 -21.14
CA SER A 134 19.51 15.60 -20.36
C SER A 134 20.18 14.45 -19.63
N ILE A 135 21.51 14.53 -19.48
CA ILE A 135 22.25 13.59 -18.63
C ILE A 135 22.16 14.05 -17.18
N ILE A 136 21.70 13.17 -16.30
CA ILE A 136 21.59 13.40 -14.86
C ILE A 136 22.37 12.35 -14.06
N GLN A 137 22.80 12.71 -12.85
CA GLN A 137 23.54 11.85 -11.94
C GLN A 137 23.36 12.32 -10.50
N LEU A 138 23.38 11.40 -9.52
CA LEU A 138 23.55 11.76 -8.11
C LEU A 138 25.04 11.96 -7.83
N MET A 139 25.42 13.14 -7.37
CA MET A 139 26.81 13.54 -7.14
C MET A 139 26.99 13.99 -5.68
N TYR A 140 26.88 13.04 -4.73
CA TYR A 140 27.07 13.37 -3.33
C TYR A 140 28.55 13.58 -3.01
N THR A 141 28.86 14.72 -2.40
CA THR A 141 30.16 14.94 -1.74
C THR A 141 30.21 14.08 -0.47
N GLU A 142 31.40 13.59 -0.12
CA GLU A 142 31.61 12.83 1.12
C GLU A 142 31.05 13.59 2.34
N GLY A 143 30.23 12.90 3.15
CA GLY A 143 29.56 13.47 4.31
C GLY A 143 28.23 14.22 4.02
N PHE A 144 27.84 14.41 2.75
CA PHE A 144 26.60 15.11 2.39
C PHE A 144 25.42 14.18 2.05
N GLY A 145 25.64 12.90 1.98
CA GLY A 145 24.58 11.93 1.68
C GLY A 145 25.06 10.50 1.87
N MET A 146 24.17 9.54 1.63
CA MET A 146 24.50 8.12 1.65
C MET A 146 25.57 7.80 0.61
N PRO A 147 26.66 7.10 0.96
CA PRO A 147 27.64 6.66 -0.01
C PRO A 147 27.03 5.79 -1.11
N LEU A 148 27.37 6.08 -2.37
CA LEU A 148 26.98 5.30 -3.53
C LEU A 148 28.10 4.30 -3.90
N PRO A 149 27.78 3.13 -4.46
CA PRO A 149 26.44 2.67 -4.86
C PRO A 149 25.56 2.28 -3.66
N LEU A 150 24.28 2.56 -3.80
CA LEU A 150 23.23 2.12 -2.88
C LEU A 150 22.27 1.19 -3.64
N GLU A 151 22.11 -0.02 -3.14
CA GLU A 151 21.09 -0.95 -3.61
C GLU A 151 20.02 -1.10 -2.53
N VAL A 152 18.75 -0.98 -2.94
CA VAL A 152 17.58 -1.22 -2.10
C VAL A 152 16.63 -2.17 -2.83
N PRO A 153 15.96 -3.10 -2.12
CA PRO A 153 14.95 -3.95 -2.73
C PRO A 153 13.81 -3.13 -3.32
N VAL A 154 13.37 -3.53 -4.51
CA VAL A 154 12.27 -2.88 -5.24
C VAL A 154 11.19 -3.90 -5.51
N VAL A 155 9.93 -3.55 -5.22
CA VAL A 155 8.76 -4.31 -5.66
C VAL A 155 7.90 -3.48 -6.60
N LEU A 156 7.09 -4.12 -7.46
CA LEU A 156 6.05 -3.43 -8.20
C LEU A 156 4.66 -3.76 -7.64
N GLY A 157 3.87 -2.71 -7.40
CA GLY A 157 2.44 -2.83 -7.16
C GLY A 157 1.74 -3.22 -8.45
N ALA A 158 1.62 -4.51 -8.72
CA ALA A 158 1.24 -5.06 -10.01
C ALA A 158 -0.01 -5.95 -9.94
N ALA A 159 -0.80 -5.89 -11.01
CA ALA A 159 -1.92 -6.79 -11.27
C ALA A 159 -1.92 -7.19 -12.76
N GLY A 160 -2.38 -8.42 -13.03
CA GLY A 160 -2.54 -8.94 -14.37
C GLY A 160 -1.23 -9.14 -15.15
N PRO A 161 -1.32 -9.66 -16.40
CA PRO A 161 -0.14 -10.11 -17.16
C PRO A 161 0.87 -9.02 -17.50
N LYS A 162 0.39 -7.79 -17.79
CA LYS A 162 1.28 -6.66 -18.14
C LYS A 162 2.06 -6.17 -16.93
N GLY A 163 1.43 -6.12 -15.77
CA GLY A 163 2.10 -5.78 -14.51
C GLY A 163 3.13 -6.83 -14.11
N ALA A 164 2.78 -8.11 -14.23
CA ALA A 164 3.70 -9.23 -13.98
C ALA A 164 4.93 -9.20 -14.91
N ALA A 165 4.73 -8.89 -16.21
CA ALA A 165 5.84 -8.76 -17.15
C ALA A 165 6.78 -7.60 -16.77
N ALA A 166 6.24 -6.43 -16.41
CA ALA A 166 7.02 -5.30 -15.95
C ALA A 166 7.79 -5.62 -14.65
N ALA A 167 7.14 -6.31 -13.69
CA ALA A 167 7.79 -6.69 -12.43
C ALA A 167 8.98 -7.63 -12.67
N ARG A 168 8.85 -8.64 -13.54
CA ARG A 168 9.97 -9.55 -13.89
C ARG A 168 11.16 -8.81 -14.49
N GLU A 169 10.94 -7.68 -15.12
CA GLU A 169 11.98 -6.91 -15.79
C GLU A 169 12.77 -6.01 -14.82
N VAL A 170 12.12 -5.40 -13.82
CA VAL A 170 12.72 -4.31 -13.06
C VAL A 170 12.63 -4.45 -11.54
N ALA A 171 11.97 -5.48 -11.01
CA ALA A 171 11.69 -5.61 -9.57
C ALA A 171 12.22 -6.92 -8.99
N ASP A 172 12.40 -6.93 -7.68
CA ASP A 172 12.83 -8.09 -6.90
C ASP A 172 11.62 -8.88 -6.37
N GLY A 173 10.40 -8.31 -6.46
CA GLY A 173 9.15 -8.91 -6.02
C GLY A 173 7.93 -8.13 -6.48
N VAL A 174 6.76 -8.57 -6.03
CA VAL A 174 5.47 -7.97 -6.38
C VAL A 174 4.63 -7.68 -5.14
N LEU A 175 3.86 -6.59 -5.20
CA LEU A 175 2.82 -6.22 -4.24
C LEU A 175 1.48 -6.31 -4.97
N CYS A 176 0.64 -7.25 -4.58
CA CYS A 176 -0.53 -7.68 -5.35
C CYS A 176 -1.86 -7.37 -4.66
N ALA A 177 -2.89 -7.18 -5.45
CA ALA A 177 -4.29 -7.21 -5.07
C ALA A 177 -5.16 -7.45 -6.32
N PRO A 178 -6.27 -8.18 -6.26
CA PRO A 178 -6.75 -8.97 -5.12
C PRO A 178 -6.10 -10.35 -4.99
N GLU A 179 -5.31 -10.78 -5.99
CA GLU A 179 -4.74 -12.13 -6.09
C GLU A 179 -3.23 -12.09 -6.25
N ALA A 180 -2.55 -13.12 -5.76
CA ALA A 180 -1.12 -13.30 -5.93
C ALA A 180 -0.76 -13.53 -7.41
N LEU A 181 0.33 -12.92 -7.85
CA LEU A 181 0.89 -13.18 -9.18
C LEU A 181 1.90 -14.33 -9.08
N PRO A 182 1.77 -15.37 -9.93
CA PRO A 182 2.65 -16.53 -9.87
C PRO A 182 4.06 -16.23 -10.42
N GLY A 183 5.04 -16.99 -9.92
CA GLY A 183 6.41 -16.98 -10.44
C GLY A 183 7.27 -15.83 -9.94
N PHE A 184 7.08 -15.43 -8.70
CA PHE A 184 7.92 -14.51 -7.95
C PHE A 184 8.31 -15.13 -6.60
N ASP A 185 9.58 -15.02 -6.23
CA ASP A 185 10.09 -15.51 -4.95
C ASP A 185 9.67 -14.60 -3.77
N TRP A 186 9.34 -13.34 -4.06
CA TRP A 186 8.80 -12.40 -3.10
C TRP A 186 7.46 -11.86 -3.59
N THR A 187 6.39 -12.41 -3.03
CA THR A 187 5.00 -12.06 -3.34
C THR A 187 4.31 -11.51 -2.10
N ILE A 188 4.00 -10.24 -2.12
CA ILE A 188 3.28 -9.52 -1.06
C ILE A 188 1.82 -9.42 -1.47
N LEU A 189 0.89 -9.80 -0.60
CA LEU A 189 -0.54 -9.67 -0.86
C LEU A 189 -1.20 -8.76 0.18
N PHE A 190 -1.98 -7.79 -0.28
CA PHE A 190 -2.76 -6.94 0.61
C PHE A 190 -3.84 -7.73 1.36
N ASN A 191 -4.00 -7.39 2.64
CA ASN A 191 -5.14 -7.82 3.45
C ASN A 191 -5.76 -6.61 4.13
N TYR A 192 -7.07 -6.48 4.00
CA TYR A 192 -7.89 -5.42 4.58
C TYR A 192 -8.84 -5.99 5.62
N GLY A 193 -9.43 -5.10 6.43
CA GLY A 193 -10.48 -5.46 7.37
C GLY A 193 -10.00 -5.54 8.81
N THR A 194 -10.75 -6.23 9.65
CA THR A 194 -10.52 -6.32 11.10
C THR A 194 -10.69 -7.74 11.64
N VAL A 195 -10.04 -8.01 12.75
CA VAL A 195 -10.26 -9.23 13.56
C VAL A 195 -11.28 -8.92 14.63
N LEU A 196 -12.32 -9.76 14.69
CA LEU A 196 -13.39 -9.66 15.69
C LEU A 196 -12.89 -10.10 17.07
N ASP A 197 -13.33 -9.40 18.11
CA ASP A 197 -13.20 -9.87 19.47
C ASP A 197 -14.21 -11.01 19.74
N GLU A 198 -14.00 -11.77 20.80
CA GLU A 198 -14.89 -12.89 21.14
C GLU A 198 -16.32 -12.40 21.41
N GLY A 199 -17.29 -12.90 20.63
CA GLY A 199 -18.70 -12.52 20.74
C GLY A 199 -19.04 -11.13 20.22
N GLU A 200 -18.10 -10.46 19.53
CA GLU A 200 -18.35 -9.13 19.00
C GLU A 200 -19.35 -9.17 17.81
N ASP A 201 -20.30 -8.23 17.86
CA ASP A 201 -21.28 -8.04 16.79
C ASP A 201 -20.57 -7.47 15.53
N PRO A 202 -20.63 -8.15 14.37
CA PRO A 202 -20.09 -7.62 13.13
C PRO A 202 -20.69 -6.28 12.67
N ASP A 203 -21.88 -5.93 13.15
CA ASP A 203 -22.51 -4.62 12.90
C ASP A 203 -22.13 -3.54 13.93
N SER A 204 -21.24 -3.84 14.88
CA SER A 204 -20.76 -2.84 15.84
C SER A 204 -20.10 -1.67 15.14
N GLU A 205 -20.18 -0.46 15.74
CA GLU A 205 -19.57 0.74 15.20
C GLU A 205 -18.06 0.59 15.00
N ARG A 206 -17.38 -0.13 15.89
CA ARG A 206 -15.95 -0.44 15.76
C ARG A 206 -15.66 -1.25 14.52
N VAL A 207 -16.38 -2.35 14.29
CA VAL A 207 -16.15 -3.25 13.14
C VAL A 207 -16.42 -2.51 11.83
N ILE A 208 -17.53 -1.77 11.76
CA ILE A 208 -17.84 -0.94 10.60
C ILE A 208 -16.74 0.11 10.33
N ALA A 209 -16.24 0.76 11.38
CA ALA A 209 -15.19 1.77 11.23
C ALA A 209 -13.84 1.18 10.79
N ALA A 210 -13.49 -0.04 11.25
CA ALA A 210 -12.22 -0.69 10.94
C ALA A 210 -12.23 -1.46 9.61
N ALA A 211 -13.34 -2.11 9.26
CA ALA A 211 -13.43 -2.95 8.06
C ALA A 211 -14.09 -2.25 6.87
N GLY A 212 -15.01 -1.34 7.13
CA GLY A 212 -15.77 -0.63 6.09
C GLY A 212 -14.92 0.12 5.07
N PRO A 213 -13.83 0.83 5.46
CA PRO A 213 -12.96 1.51 4.49
C PRO A 213 -12.34 0.55 3.46
N GLY A 214 -11.98 -0.66 3.87
CA GLY A 214 -11.53 -1.72 2.95
C GLY A 214 -12.62 -2.15 1.98
N MET A 215 -13.86 -2.28 2.47
CA MET A 215 -15.01 -2.63 1.62
C MET A 215 -15.32 -1.51 0.62
N THR A 216 -15.28 -0.26 1.04
CA THR A 216 -15.46 0.90 0.14
C THR A 216 -14.39 0.90 -0.97
N MET A 217 -13.15 0.57 -0.66
CA MET A 217 -12.09 0.42 -1.67
C MET A 217 -12.42 -0.66 -2.70
N VAL A 218 -13.04 -1.78 -2.30
CA VAL A 218 -13.51 -2.82 -3.24
C VAL A 218 -14.57 -2.26 -4.19
N PHE A 219 -15.56 -1.50 -3.69
CA PHE A 219 -16.54 -0.85 -4.55
C PHE A 219 -15.88 0.11 -5.57
N HIS A 220 -14.91 0.93 -5.13
CA HIS A 220 -14.16 1.82 -6.03
C HIS A 220 -13.41 1.03 -7.11
N PHE A 221 -12.74 -0.04 -6.74
CA PHE A 221 -12.04 -0.91 -7.68
C PHE A 221 -12.97 -1.49 -8.73
N LEU A 222 -14.10 -2.04 -8.31
CA LEU A 222 -15.10 -2.61 -9.21
C LEU A 222 -15.70 -1.55 -10.15
N TYR A 223 -15.97 -0.35 -9.65
CA TYR A 223 -16.46 0.76 -10.45
C TYR A 223 -15.47 1.17 -11.55
N GLU A 224 -14.22 1.41 -11.20
CA GLU A 224 -13.18 1.84 -12.14
C GLU A 224 -12.87 0.79 -13.21
N HIS A 225 -13.03 -0.51 -12.85
CA HIS A 225 -12.82 -1.62 -13.78
C HIS A 225 -14.07 -2.07 -14.51
N ARG A 226 -15.21 -1.40 -14.29
CA ARG A 226 -16.52 -1.77 -14.87
C ARG A 226 -16.95 -3.20 -14.55
N MET A 227 -16.79 -3.59 -13.30
CA MET A 227 -17.01 -4.94 -12.77
C MET A 227 -18.05 -4.95 -11.63
N LEU A 228 -18.98 -3.99 -11.60
CA LEU A 228 -19.99 -3.88 -10.54
C LEU A 228 -20.87 -5.14 -10.43
N ASP A 229 -21.07 -5.85 -11.54
CA ASP A 229 -21.79 -7.14 -11.61
C ASP A 229 -21.15 -8.25 -10.76
N LYS A 230 -19.91 -8.08 -10.32
CA LYS A 230 -19.17 -9.08 -9.52
C LYS A 230 -19.52 -9.06 -8.03
N LEU A 231 -20.20 -8.03 -7.55
CA LEU A 231 -20.54 -7.89 -6.15
C LEU A 231 -22.00 -7.43 -5.97
N PRO A 232 -22.87 -8.21 -5.30
CA PRO A 232 -24.21 -7.79 -4.99
C PRO A 232 -24.25 -6.44 -4.25
N GLY A 233 -25.11 -5.52 -4.69
CA GLY A 233 -25.22 -4.18 -4.11
C GLY A 233 -24.26 -3.13 -4.64
N ALA A 234 -23.24 -3.50 -5.44
CA ALA A 234 -22.30 -2.55 -6.00
C ALA A 234 -22.94 -1.56 -6.99
N ASP A 235 -23.94 -1.98 -7.74
CA ASP A 235 -24.71 -1.08 -8.61
C ASP A 235 -25.49 -0.02 -7.81
N ALA A 236 -26.11 -0.41 -6.69
CA ALA A 236 -26.80 0.50 -5.81
C ALA A 236 -25.84 1.49 -5.13
N TRP A 237 -24.65 1.02 -4.74
CA TRP A 237 -23.58 1.89 -4.27
C TRP A 237 -23.15 2.89 -5.35
N ALA A 238 -22.92 2.46 -6.58
CA ALA A 238 -22.53 3.33 -7.70
C ALA A 238 -23.60 4.39 -8.00
N ALA A 239 -24.89 4.01 -7.91
CA ALA A 239 -26.04 4.92 -8.09
C ALA A 239 -26.06 6.05 -7.04
N ALA A 240 -25.56 5.81 -5.83
CA ALA A 240 -25.43 6.86 -4.80
C ALA A 240 -24.44 7.99 -5.19
N TYR A 241 -23.63 7.78 -6.20
CA TYR A 241 -22.71 8.76 -6.80
C TYR A 241 -23.22 9.35 -8.12
N GLU A 242 -24.41 8.98 -8.57
CA GLU A 242 -25.09 9.64 -9.69
C GLU A 242 -25.51 11.06 -9.30
N GLY A 243 -25.48 11.97 -10.27
CA GLY A 243 -25.81 13.38 -10.03
C GLY A 243 -24.66 14.23 -9.47
N ILE A 244 -23.52 13.64 -9.11
CA ILE A 244 -22.31 14.41 -8.81
C ILE A 244 -21.69 14.88 -10.13
N ASP A 245 -21.27 16.16 -10.16
CA ASP A 245 -20.57 16.73 -11.30
C ASP A 245 -19.42 15.79 -11.75
N PRO A 246 -19.40 15.33 -13.01
CA PRO A 246 -18.34 14.46 -13.52
C PRO A 246 -16.92 15.00 -13.31
N ALA A 247 -16.74 16.32 -13.28
CA ALA A 247 -15.45 16.96 -13.04
C ALA A 247 -14.92 16.71 -11.61
N THR A 248 -15.80 16.50 -10.63
CA THR A 248 -15.45 16.34 -9.21
C THR A 248 -15.82 14.96 -8.65
N LYS A 249 -16.48 14.11 -9.42
CA LYS A 249 -16.97 12.80 -8.97
C LYS A 249 -15.84 11.93 -8.38
N HIS A 250 -14.66 11.93 -8.99
CA HIS A 250 -13.50 11.20 -8.50
C HIS A 250 -13.05 11.66 -7.11
N LEU A 251 -13.22 12.94 -6.76
CA LEU A 251 -12.93 13.46 -5.42
C LEU A 251 -13.93 12.94 -4.41
N ALA A 252 -15.21 12.98 -4.75
CA ALA A 252 -16.29 12.51 -3.86
C ALA A 252 -16.20 10.99 -3.60
N MET A 253 -15.84 10.20 -4.62
CA MET A 253 -15.67 8.75 -4.50
C MET A 253 -14.49 8.34 -3.63
N HIS A 254 -13.44 9.17 -3.55
CA HIS A 254 -12.26 8.88 -2.77
C HIS A 254 -12.18 9.69 -1.46
N ASP A 255 -13.26 10.35 -1.06
CA ASP A 255 -13.32 11.01 0.25
C ASP A 255 -13.06 9.97 1.35
N ARG A 256 -12.15 10.30 2.29
CA ARG A 256 -11.71 9.41 3.39
C ARG A 256 -11.22 8.02 2.95
N HIS A 257 -10.70 7.91 1.73
CA HIS A 257 -10.25 6.63 1.14
C HIS A 257 -9.33 5.85 2.10
N LEU A 258 -9.68 4.58 2.41
CA LEU A 258 -8.99 3.68 3.34
C LEU A 258 -8.79 4.22 4.78
N VAL A 259 -9.49 5.28 5.15
CA VAL A 259 -9.42 5.89 6.49
C VAL A 259 -10.71 5.74 7.24
N ALA A 260 -11.85 6.08 6.62
CA ALA A 260 -13.16 6.02 7.25
C ALA A 260 -14.28 5.80 6.23
N VAL A 261 -15.39 5.27 6.68
CA VAL A 261 -16.61 5.15 5.88
C VAL A 261 -17.31 6.50 5.82
N THR A 262 -17.70 6.97 4.63
CA THR A 262 -18.47 8.20 4.46
C THR A 262 -19.96 7.95 4.75
N GLU A 263 -20.72 9.00 4.98
CA GLU A 263 -22.19 8.91 5.12
C GLU A 263 -22.85 8.32 3.85
N ARG A 264 -22.26 8.54 2.70
CA ARG A 264 -22.71 8.03 1.41
C ARG A 264 -22.48 6.53 1.26
N ASP A 265 -21.35 6.04 1.76
CA ASP A 265 -20.98 4.62 1.69
C ASP A 265 -21.66 3.79 2.79
N ARG A 266 -21.95 4.42 3.94
CA ARG A 266 -22.45 3.73 5.14
C ARG A 266 -23.65 2.81 4.91
N PRO A 267 -24.66 3.16 4.07
CA PRO A 267 -25.80 2.28 3.79
C PRO A 267 -25.45 0.95 3.11
N PHE A 268 -24.29 0.83 2.50
CA PHE A 268 -23.84 -0.36 1.76
C PHE A 268 -22.86 -1.22 2.58
N ILE A 269 -22.56 -0.82 3.80
CA ILE A 269 -21.63 -1.51 4.70
C ILE A 269 -22.43 -2.07 5.87
N SER A 270 -22.53 -3.39 5.95
CA SER A 270 -23.15 -4.13 7.05
C SER A 270 -22.24 -5.26 7.51
N GLY A 271 -22.46 -5.76 8.72
CA GLY A 271 -21.73 -6.90 9.27
C GLY A 271 -21.77 -8.11 8.35
N ASP A 272 -22.94 -8.41 7.79
CA ASP A 272 -23.10 -9.52 6.82
C ASP A 272 -22.21 -9.35 5.58
N VAL A 273 -22.16 -8.14 5.01
CA VAL A 273 -21.31 -7.84 3.84
C VAL A 273 -19.83 -7.96 4.22
N LEU A 274 -19.43 -7.45 5.39
CA LEU A 274 -18.06 -7.52 5.86
C LEU A 274 -17.61 -8.94 6.15
N MET A 275 -18.47 -9.76 6.76
CA MET A 275 -18.19 -11.19 6.99
C MET A 275 -18.10 -11.97 5.68
N ALA A 276 -19.06 -11.79 4.78
CA ALA A 276 -19.10 -12.49 3.50
C ALA A 276 -17.91 -12.15 2.58
N SER A 277 -17.40 -10.90 2.66
CA SER A 277 -16.25 -10.44 1.89
C SER A 277 -14.89 -10.76 2.56
N GLY A 278 -14.89 -11.31 3.77
CA GLY A 278 -13.66 -11.55 4.55
C GLY A 278 -12.98 -10.27 5.00
N MET A 279 -13.74 -9.19 5.21
CA MET A 279 -13.27 -7.93 5.80
C MET A 279 -13.43 -7.90 7.33
N ALA A 280 -14.39 -8.67 7.89
CA ALA A 280 -14.48 -8.93 9.32
C ALA A 280 -14.35 -10.43 9.55
N MET A 281 -13.39 -10.86 10.33
CA MET A 281 -13.03 -12.27 10.51
C MET A 281 -12.77 -12.59 11.99
N THR A 282 -13.16 -13.77 12.42
CA THR A 282 -12.67 -14.32 13.70
C THR A 282 -11.16 -14.60 13.59
N PRO A 283 -10.43 -14.72 14.72
CA PRO A 283 -9.01 -15.10 14.69
C PRO A 283 -8.77 -16.41 13.91
N GLN A 284 -9.63 -17.41 14.05
CA GLN A 284 -9.51 -18.67 13.31
C GLN A 284 -9.70 -18.50 11.80
N GLN A 285 -10.69 -17.71 11.37
CA GLN A 285 -10.91 -17.42 9.95
C GLN A 285 -9.72 -16.67 9.33
N LEU A 286 -9.08 -15.77 10.09
CA LEU A 286 -7.86 -15.11 9.62
C LEU A 286 -6.73 -16.14 9.45
N ARG A 287 -6.46 -17.01 10.41
CA ARG A 287 -5.45 -18.09 10.28
C ARG A 287 -5.69 -18.96 9.05
N ASP A 288 -6.91 -19.39 8.86
CA ASP A 288 -7.29 -20.22 7.69
C ASP A 288 -7.06 -19.46 6.36
N LYS A 289 -7.31 -18.14 6.34
CA LYS A 289 -7.04 -17.29 5.19
C LYS A 289 -5.54 -17.14 4.93
N LEU A 290 -4.75 -16.91 5.96
CA LEU A 290 -3.29 -16.78 5.86
C LEU A 290 -2.66 -18.08 5.36
N ALA A 291 -3.09 -19.24 5.86
CA ALA A 291 -2.63 -20.54 5.39
C ALA A 291 -2.91 -20.74 3.88
N LYS A 292 -4.11 -20.39 3.42
CA LYS A 292 -4.45 -20.44 1.99
C LYS A 292 -3.61 -19.46 1.14
N MET A 293 -3.28 -18.29 1.68
CA MET A 293 -2.38 -17.35 1.00
C MET A 293 -0.98 -17.95 0.85
N GLU A 294 -0.43 -18.55 1.91
CA GLU A 294 0.87 -19.22 1.87
C GLU A 294 0.88 -20.39 0.85
N GLU A 295 -0.15 -21.22 0.86
CA GLU A 295 -0.34 -22.30 -0.14
C GLU A 295 -0.40 -21.79 -1.57
N SER A 296 -0.91 -20.57 -1.79
CA SER A 296 -0.96 -19.93 -3.12
C SER A 296 0.36 -19.26 -3.55
N GLY A 297 1.42 -19.35 -2.73
CA GLY A 297 2.73 -18.79 -3.01
C GLY A 297 2.94 -17.36 -2.52
N VAL A 298 2.06 -16.84 -1.66
CA VAL A 298 2.27 -15.57 -0.95
C VAL A 298 3.35 -15.78 0.11
N THR A 299 4.35 -14.90 0.13
CA THR A 299 5.46 -14.95 1.10
C THR A 299 5.35 -13.88 2.17
N GLU A 300 4.54 -12.84 1.91
CA GLU A 300 4.30 -11.75 2.84
C GLU A 300 2.85 -11.25 2.72
N VAL A 301 2.20 -11.02 3.86
CA VAL A 301 0.88 -10.38 3.90
C VAL A 301 1.02 -8.95 4.40
N ALA A 302 0.59 -8.00 3.59
CA ALA A 302 0.60 -6.57 3.92
C ALA A 302 -0.77 -6.16 4.48
N TYR A 303 -0.88 -6.11 5.79
CA TYR A 303 -2.11 -5.74 6.48
C TYR A 303 -2.33 -4.23 6.46
N GLN A 304 -3.51 -3.79 6.02
CA GLN A 304 -3.97 -2.41 6.06
C GLN A 304 -4.95 -2.22 7.22
N PRO A 305 -4.51 -1.68 8.37
CA PRO A 305 -5.42 -1.27 9.42
C PRO A 305 -6.17 0.02 9.03
N ALA A 306 -7.41 0.13 9.46
CA ALA A 306 -8.23 1.33 9.28
C ALA A 306 -9.09 1.60 10.51
N GLY A 307 -9.78 2.74 10.52
CA GLY A 307 -10.61 3.16 11.64
C GLY A 307 -9.86 4.01 12.68
N PRO A 308 -10.50 4.28 13.83
CA PRO A 308 -9.98 5.23 14.81
C PRO A 308 -8.87 4.69 15.70
N ASP A 309 -8.73 3.37 15.82
CA ASP A 309 -7.77 2.70 16.72
C ASP A 309 -6.83 1.77 15.95
N ILE A 310 -5.88 2.37 15.24
CA ILE A 310 -4.86 1.63 14.48
C ILE A 310 -4.00 0.71 15.36
N PRO A 311 -3.57 1.11 16.58
CA PRO A 311 -2.86 0.22 17.49
C PRO A 311 -3.61 -1.07 17.80
N ARG A 312 -4.89 -1.00 18.13
CA ARG A 312 -5.75 -2.18 18.39
C ARG A 312 -5.81 -3.09 17.16
N GLU A 313 -5.97 -2.51 15.97
CA GLU A 313 -6.06 -3.28 14.73
C GLU A 313 -4.76 -4.02 14.43
N LEU A 314 -3.61 -3.37 14.62
CA LEU A 314 -2.30 -4.00 14.47
C LEU A 314 -2.10 -5.14 15.47
N GLU A 315 -2.44 -4.92 16.75
CA GLU A 315 -2.30 -5.92 17.80
C GLU A 315 -3.17 -7.16 17.53
N ALA A 316 -4.45 -6.96 17.22
CA ALA A 316 -5.39 -8.05 16.97
C ALA A 316 -4.99 -8.90 15.77
N PHE A 317 -4.52 -8.24 14.68
CA PHE A 317 -4.04 -8.95 13.50
C PHE A 317 -2.75 -9.74 13.79
N ALA A 318 -1.76 -9.12 14.42
CA ALA A 318 -0.50 -9.78 14.77
C ALA A 318 -0.72 -10.98 15.68
N LYS A 319 -1.52 -10.80 16.74
CA LYS A 319 -1.89 -11.89 17.66
C LYS A 319 -2.54 -13.06 16.91
N ALA A 320 -3.54 -12.79 16.08
CA ALA A 320 -4.22 -13.85 15.35
C ALA A 320 -3.33 -14.52 14.28
N ALA A 321 -2.34 -13.82 13.74
CA ALA A 321 -1.40 -14.36 12.75
C ALA A 321 -0.27 -15.19 13.37
N HIS A 322 0.08 -14.98 14.65
CA HIS A 322 1.18 -15.68 15.33
C HIS A 322 0.73 -16.86 16.21
N ASP A 323 -0.56 -16.89 16.62
CA ASP A 323 -1.17 -18.00 17.36
C ASP A 323 -1.52 -19.20 16.44
#